data_6ef81da69caa579a94c09da7b9584d39
#
_entry.id   6ef81da69caa579a94c09da7b9584d39
#
_cell.length_a   1.000
_cell.length_b   1.000
_cell.length_c   1.000
_cell.angle_alpha   90.00
_cell.angle_beta   90.00
_cell.angle_gamma   90.00
#
_symmetry.space_group_name_H-M   'P 1'
#
loop_
_entity.id
_entity.type
_entity.pdbx_description
1 polymer ?
#
loop_
_entity_poly.entity_id
_entity_poly.type
_entity_poly.pdbx_seq_one_letter_code
_entity_poly.pdbx_strand_id
1 'polypeptide(L)'
;MQTAVDPVPGPGRVTIADVARAAGVSIPTVSKVVNNRDGVAPATMLRVQEVVERLGYETSLVARSLRSSRTNVIGILVTEFEPFSTELLRGISAATTGTGYELLAYAGLLTGSSRPGWERRSLSRLSGTLIDGAIVVTPSEAMSAASIPVVAIDPHTGPEGHATVDTDNVAGARDAVEHLLGLGHTRIAHVQGRGDLASSQLRETGYRDALAAAGIAVDERLVRAGDYQEERSAAVAHDLLTLPDRPTAVFAANDSSAIGVLHAAEALGLRVPEDLSVVGFDDVPQASTTTPPLTTVAQPLADLGASAVTMLLAMLRGEPTSDHVRLRSTLRVRSSTAPARA
;
A
#
# COMPACT_ATOMS: atom_id res chain seq x y z
N MET A 1 -28.82 -38.96 35.07
CA MET A 1 -27.56 -38.45 35.70
C MET A 1 -26.65 -38.05 34.59
N GLN A 2 -26.65 -36.77 34.27
CA GLN A 2 -25.85 -36.18 33.20
C GLN A 2 -24.60 -35.65 33.86
N THR A 3 -23.46 -36.29 33.62
CA THR A 3 -22.15 -35.83 34.07
C THR A 3 -21.78 -34.57 33.30
N ALA A 4 -21.80 -33.45 33.98
CA ALA A 4 -21.21 -32.19 33.46
C ALA A 4 -19.74 -32.42 33.23
N VAL A 5 -19.29 -32.31 31.97
CA VAL A 5 -17.88 -32.23 31.60
C VAL A 5 -17.45 -30.80 31.89
N ASP A 6 -16.60 -30.62 32.90
CA ASP A 6 -15.96 -29.36 33.16
C ASP A 6 -15.17 -28.93 31.90
N PRO A 7 -15.27 -27.64 31.47
CA PRO A 7 -14.54 -27.17 30.32
C PRO A 7 -13.02 -27.25 30.63
N VAL A 8 -12.30 -28.02 29.81
CA VAL A 8 -10.83 -28.04 29.82
C VAL A 8 -10.35 -26.61 29.62
N PRO A 9 -9.58 -26.01 30.57
CA PRO A 9 -9.03 -24.67 30.34
C PRO A 9 -8.14 -24.73 29.11
N GLY A 10 -8.45 -23.96 28.07
CA GLY A 10 -7.55 -23.75 26.96
C GLY A 10 -6.19 -23.25 27.48
N PRO A 11 -5.08 -23.41 26.73
CA PRO A 11 -3.77 -22.98 27.14
C PRO A 11 -3.80 -21.48 27.44
N GLY A 12 -3.89 -21.12 28.72
CA GLY A 12 -3.92 -19.76 29.20
C GLY A 12 -2.62 -19.07 28.81
N ARG A 13 -2.69 -17.86 28.25
CA ARG A 13 -1.52 -17.04 27.93
C ARG A 13 -0.63 -16.95 29.19
N VAL A 14 0.66 -17.30 29.03
CA VAL A 14 1.65 -17.18 30.12
C VAL A 14 1.68 -15.75 30.62
N THR A 15 1.57 -15.57 31.92
CA THR A 15 1.54 -14.27 32.58
C THR A 15 2.87 -13.94 33.25
N ILE A 16 3.11 -12.66 33.55
CA ILE A 16 4.29 -12.23 34.31
C ILE A 16 4.36 -12.91 35.69
N ALA A 17 3.21 -13.26 36.28
CA ALA A 17 3.12 -13.97 37.56
C ALA A 17 3.62 -15.43 37.42
N ASP A 18 3.40 -16.08 36.29
CA ASP A 18 3.88 -17.44 36.04
C ASP A 18 5.39 -17.45 35.85
N VAL A 19 5.95 -16.44 35.16
CA VAL A 19 7.41 -16.24 35.05
C VAL A 19 8.02 -15.99 36.43
N ALA A 20 7.42 -15.13 37.25
CA ALA A 20 7.91 -14.82 38.59
C ALA A 20 7.93 -16.06 39.49
N ARG A 21 6.87 -16.87 39.44
CA ARG A 21 6.76 -18.14 40.17
C ARG A 21 7.82 -19.13 39.67
N ALA A 22 7.99 -19.30 38.40
CA ALA A 22 8.93 -20.24 37.82
C ALA A 22 10.41 -19.85 38.02
N ALA A 23 10.70 -18.54 38.01
CA ALA A 23 12.04 -18.00 38.26
C ALA A 23 12.37 -17.83 39.76
N GLY A 24 11.40 -18.00 40.66
CA GLY A 24 11.60 -17.82 42.10
C GLY A 24 11.92 -16.38 42.48
N VAL A 25 11.30 -15.40 41.83
CA VAL A 25 11.51 -13.96 42.08
C VAL A 25 10.18 -13.22 42.16
N SER A 26 10.22 -11.94 42.58
CA SER A 26 9.03 -11.10 42.61
C SER A 26 8.61 -10.62 41.21
N ILE A 27 7.32 -10.33 41.00
CA ILE A 27 6.81 -9.72 39.76
C ILE A 27 7.56 -8.42 39.38
N PRO A 28 7.87 -7.50 40.32
CA PRO A 28 8.71 -6.35 40.01
C PRO A 28 10.11 -6.70 39.48
N THR A 29 10.72 -7.78 39.98
CA THR A 29 12.03 -8.25 39.53
C THR A 29 11.94 -8.73 38.08
N VAL A 30 10.92 -9.56 37.73
CA VAL A 30 10.66 -9.97 36.33
C VAL A 30 10.43 -8.77 35.45
N SER A 31 9.61 -7.81 35.92
CA SER A 31 9.34 -6.56 35.17
C SER A 31 10.60 -5.75 34.90
N LYS A 32 11.57 -5.70 35.84
CA LYS A 32 12.86 -5.03 35.60
C LYS A 32 13.68 -5.75 34.53
N VAL A 33 13.78 -7.09 34.59
CA VAL A 33 14.54 -7.88 33.62
C VAL A 33 13.96 -7.78 32.22
N VAL A 34 12.65 -7.98 32.08
CA VAL A 34 11.95 -7.93 30.78
C VAL A 34 12.00 -6.54 30.13
N ASN A 35 12.08 -5.47 30.94
CA ASN A 35 12.19 -4.09 30.45
C ASN A 35 13.64 -3.56 30.49
N ASN A 36 14.63 -4.42 30.64
CA ASN A 36 16.06 -4.09 30.66
C ASN A 36 16.42 -2.92 31.59
N ARG A 37 15.83 -2.91 32.81
CA ARG A 37 16.07 -1.88 33.83
C ARG A 37 17.16 -2.31 34.80
N ASP A 38 17.97 -1.38 35.24
CA ASP A 38 19.03 -1.60 36.23
C ASP A 38 18.50 -2.06 37.58
N GLY A 39 19.41 -2.63 38.40
CA GLY A 39 19.14 -3.01 39.77
C GLY A 39 18.66 -4.46 39.96
N VAL A 40 19.04 -5.35 39.04
CA VAL A 40 18.90 -6.81 39.13
C VAL A 40 20.30 -7.45 39.02
N ALA A 41 20.65 -8.34 39.94
CA ALA A 41 21.92 -9.05 39.89
C ALA A 41 22.04 -9.88 38.57
N PRO A 42 23.25 -9.96 37.93
CA PRO A 42 23.43 -10.65 36.66
C PRO A 42 22.93 -12.10 36.64
N ALA A 43 23.20 -12.85 37.69
CA ALA A 43 22.72 -14.24 37.84
C ALA A 43 21.20 -14.36 37.90
N THR A 44 20.53 -13.39 38.51
CA THR A 44 19.05 -13.33 38.53
C THR A 44 18.48 -12.93 37.20
N MET A 45 19.15 -12.02 36.48
CA MET A 45 18.77 -11.60 35.13
C MET A 45 18.78 -12.80 34.18
N LEU A 46 19.89 -13.56 34.12
CA LEU A 46 20.03 -14.75 33.29
C LEU A 46 18.93 -15.78 33.58
N ARG A 47 18.72 -16.09 34.88
CA ARG A 47 17.68 -17.04 35.28
C ARG A 47 16.28 -16.63 34.84
N VAL A 48 15.94 -15.33 34.95
CA VAL A 48 14.63 -14.84 34.51
C VAL A 48 14.52 -14.89 32.99
N GLN A 49 15.58 -14.57 32.24
CA GLN A 49 15.60 -14.66 30.77
C GLN A 49 15.39 -16.09 30.30
N GLU A 50 16.09 -17.07 30.89
CA GLU A 50 15.88 -18.51 30.58
C GLU A 50 14.43 -18.95 30.83
N VAL A 51 13.81 -18.48 31.90
CA VAL A 51 12.41 -18.79 32.19
C VAL A 51 11.46 -18.13 31.21
N VAL A 52 11.72 -16.88 30.82
CA VAL A 52 10.95 -16.15 29.80
C VAL A 52 10.96 -16.91 28.48
N GLU A 53 12.16 -17.31 27.99
CA GLU A 53 12.32 -18.08 26.76
C GLU A 53 11.63 -19.46 26.85
N ARG A 54 11.86 -20.20 27.93
CA ARG A 54 11.27 -21.53 28.13
C ARG A 54 9.75 -21.51 28.20
N LEU A 55 9.14 -20.50 28.80
CA LEU A 55 7.70 -20.40 28.94
C LEU A 55 7.05 -19.69 27.74
N GLY A 56 7.83 -19.12 26.81
CA GLY A 56 7.33 -18.33 25.70
C GLY A 56 6.57 -17.07 26.22
N TYR A 57 7.04 -16.46 27.31
CA TYR A 57 6.39 -15.26 27.84
C TYR A 57 6.72 -14.06 26.99
N GLU A 58 5.71 -13.51 26.35
CA GLU A 58 5.79 -12.22 25.65
C GLU A 58 5.04 -11.13 26.42
N THR A 59 5.69 -9.99 26.57
CA THR A 59 5.05 -8.82 27.19
C THR A 59 3.89 -8.34 26.29
N SER A 60 2.69 -8.27 26.83
CA SER A 60 1.55 -7.72 26.08
C SER A 60 1.84 -6.29 25.65
N LEU A 61 1.63 -5.98 24.36
CA LEU A 61 1.72 -4.61 23.83
C LEU A 61 0.89 -3.64 24.64
N VAL A 62 -0.33 -4.05 25.04
CA VAL A 62 -1.23 -3.26 25.89
C VAL A 62 -0.63 -3.04 27.29
N ALA A 63 0.02 -4.04 27.90
CA ALA A 63 0.67 -3.88 29.20
C ALA A 63 1.95 -3.01 29.10
N ARG A 64 2.60 -2.98 27.96
CA ARG A 64 3.74 -2.09 27.67
C ARG A 64 3.27 -0.66 27.51
N SER A 65 2.21 -0.41 26.72
CA SER A 65 1.67 0.93 26.47
C SER A 65 1.15 1.62 27.72
N LEU A 66 0.48 0.88 28.62
CA LEU A 66 -0.02 1.41 29.89
C LEU A 66 1.10 1.91 30.85
N ARG A 67 2.35 1.46 30.66
CA ARG A 67 3.48 1.80 31.54
C ARG A 67 4.44 2.83 30.96
N SER A 68 4.61 2.86 29.63
CA SER A 68 5.61 3.70 28.96
C SER A 68 5.00 4.87 28.20
N SER A 69 3.68 4.96 28.10
CA SER A 69 2.96 5.88 27.19
C SER A 69 3.36 5.72 25.72
N ARG A 70 4.10 4.66 25.38
CA ARG A 70 4.53 4.31 24.02
C ARG A 70 4.39 2.81 23.80
N THR A 71 3.93 2.45 22.60
CA THR A 71 3.78 1.05 22.20
C THR A 71 5.01 0.56 21.43
N ASN A 72 5.76 1.48 20.79
CA ASN A 72 6.79 1.25 19.79
C ASN A 72 6.24 0.46 18.60
N VAL A 73 4.99 0.71 18.24
CA VAL A 73 4.34 0.08 17.07
C VAL A 73 3.87 1.18 16.13
N ILE A 74 4.19 1.02 14.85
CA ILE A 74 3.65 1.81 13.74
C ILE A 74 2.51 1.02 13.11
N GLY A 75 1.33 1.64 13.00
CA GLY A 75 0.20 1.11 12.25
C GLY A 75 0.33 1.38 10.77
N ILE A 76 0.04 0.38 9.93
CA ILE A 76 -0.07 0.55 8.49
C ILE A 76 -1.50 0.22 8.11
N LEU A 77 -2.24 1.22 7.65
CA LEU A 77 -3.63 1.06 7.24
C LEU A 77 -3.70 1.01 5.72
N VAL A 78 -4.23 -0.07 5.20
CA VAL A 78 -4.49 -0.27 3.76
C VAL A 78 -5.97 -0.58 3.56
N THR A 79 -6.51 -0.28 2.38
CA THR A 79 -7.88 -0.69 2.05
C THR A 79 -7.93 -2.21 1.95
N GLU A 80 -7.02 -2.80 1.19
CA GLU A 80 -6.84 -4.25 1.02
C GLU A 80 -5.37 -4.59 0.72
N PHE A 81 -4.99 -5.86 0.87
CA PHE A 81 -3.66 -6.35 0.55
C PHE A 81 -3.57 -6.73 -0.94
N GLU A 82 -3.55 -5.73 -1.80
CA GLU A 82 -3.34 -5.87 -3.23
C GLU A 82 -1.84 -5.69 -3.60
N PRO A 83 -1.41 -5.98 -4.84
CA PRO A 83 0.00 -5.92 -5.22
C PRO A 83 0.68 -4.57 -4.94
N PHE A 84 0.03 -3.45 -5.24
CA PHE A 84 0.54 -2.10 -4.97
C PHE A 84 0.81 -1.89 -3.47
N SER A 85 -0.18 -2.16 -2.62
CA SER A 85 -0.06 -2.04 -1.16
C SER A 85 1.03 -2.97 -0.61
N THR A 86 1.18 -4.17 -1.18
CA THR A 86 2.20 -5.14 -0.75
C THR A 86 3.62 -4.67 -1.04
N GLU A 87 3.87 -4.03 -2.18
CA GLU A 87 5.19 -3.47 -2.49
C GLU A 87 5.52 -2.26 -1.60
N LEU A 88 4.55 -1.42 -1.28
CA LEU A 88 4.72 -0.35 -0.27
C LEU A 88 5.11 -0.94 1.10
N LEU A 89 4.41 -2.01 1.54
CA LEU A 89 4.70 -2.69 2.80
C LEU A 89 6.13 -3.23 2.86
N ARG A 90 6.70 -3.69 1.74
CA ARG A 90 8.13 -4.09 1.67
C ARG A 90 9.06 -2.93 1.97
N GLY A 91 8.83 -1.78 1.36
CA GLY A 91 9.63 -0.57 1.60
C GLY A 91 9.51 -0.08 3.05
N ILE A 92 8.29 -0.06 3.59
CA ILE A 92 8.01 0.29 4.99
C ILE A 92 8.73 -0.67 5.94
N SER A 93 8.62 -1.98 5.71
CA SER A 93 9.27 -3.00 6.54
C SER A 93 10.78 -2.87 6.54
N ALA A 94 11.38 -2.70 5.37
CA ALA A 94 12.83 -2.50 5.25
C ALA A 94 13.31 -1.25 6.00
N ALA A 95 12.61 -0.12 5.83
CA ALA A 95 12.95 1.15 6.48
C ALA A 95 12.71 1.16 8.00
N THR A 96 11.84 0.31 8.50
CA THR A 96 11.56 0.19 9.95
C THR A 96 12.60 -0.69 10.66
N THR A 97 13.33 -1.52 9.92
CA THR A 97 14.36 -2.40 10.50
C THR A 97 15.41 -1.60 11.26
N GLY A 98 15.69 -2.00 12.51
CA GLY A 98 16.68 -1.34 13.38
C GLY A 98 16.22 -0.04 14.05
N THR A 99 14.99 0.41 13.81
CA THR A 99 14.44 1.64 14.42
C THR A 99 13.92 1.44 15.84
N GLY A 100 13.71 0.20 16.27
CA GLY A 100 13.07 -0.15 17.53
C GLY A 100 11.54 -0.14 17.48
N TYR A 101 10.94 0.11 16.32
CA TYR A 101 9.49 0.01 16.10
C TYR A 101 9.12 -1.34 15.48
N GLU A 102 7.98 -1.87 15.89
CA GLU A 102 7.29 -3.00 15.28
C GLU A 102 6.19 -2.48 14.33
N LEU A 103 5.74 -3.31 13.37
CA LEU A 103 4.72 -2.96 12.41
C LEU A 103 3.42 -3.73 12.67
N LEU A 104 2.30 -3.04 12.59
CA LEU A 104 0.95 -3.61 12.62
C LEU A 104 0.23 -3.23 11.31
N ALA A 105 0.12 -4.18 10.38
CA ALA A 105 -0.68 -3.96 9.16
C ALA A 105 -2.15 -4.28 9.41
N TYR A 106 -3.03 -3.36 9.00
CA TYR A 106 -4.47 -3.45 9.17
C TYR A 106 -5.18 -3.15 7.85
N ALA A 107 -5.94 -4.12 7.34
CA ALA A 107 -6.79 -3.94 6.16
C ALA A 107 -8.22 -3.57 6.57
N GLY A 108 -8.75 -2.51 5.95
CA GLY A 108 -10.07 -1.94 6.30
C GLY A 108 -11.23 -2.54 5.54
N LEU A 109 -10.98 -3.33 4.49
CA LEU A 109 -12.04 -3.91 3.68
C LEU A 109 -12.71 -5.08 4.40
N LEU A 110 -13.94 -4.87 4.82
CA LEU A 110 -14.86 -5.93 5.18
C LEU A 110 -15.88 -6.03 4.06
N THR A 111 -15.69 -7.04 3.18
CA THR A 111 -16.70 -7.48 2.21
C THR A 111 -17.37 -6.38 1.37
N GLY A 112 -16.72 -5.97 0.27
CA GLY A 112 -17.42 -5.38 -0.88
C GLY A 112 -17.67 -3.87 -0.88
N SER A 113 -17.42 -3.14 0.20
CA SER A 113 -17.44 -1.67 0.21
C SER A 113 -16.72 -1.11 1.43
N SER A 114 -15.66 -0.34 1.20
CA SER A 114 -15.07 0.48 2.26
C SER A 114 -16.11 1.52 2.70
N ARG A 115 -16.57 1.44 3.95
CA ARG A 115 -17.47 2.47 4.50
C ARG A 115 -16.69 3.78 4.62
N PRO A 116 -17.19 4.91 4.11
CA PRO A 116 -16.53 6.21 4.27
C PRO A 116 -16.07 6.44 5.72
N GLY A 117 -14.86 6.97 5.92
CA GLY A 117 -14.29 7.23 7.24
C GLY A 117 -13.81 5.98 8.00
N TRP A 118 -13.58 4.85 7.33
CA TRP A 118 -13.05 3.65 7.98
C TRP A 118 -11.65 3.90 8.54
N GLU A 119 -10.81 4.67 7.86
CA GLU A 119 -9.46 5.04 8.26
C GLU A 119 -9.49 5.76 9.61
N ARG A 120 -10.30 6.81 9.72
CA ARG A 120 -10.46 7.58 10.96
C ARG A 120 -10.97 6.73 12.12
N ARG A 121 -11.97 5.87 11.88
CA ARG A 121 -12.49 4.95 12.90
C ARG A 121 -11.42 3.93 13.35
N SER A 122 -10.61 3.44 12.42
CA SER A 122 -9.53 2.51 12.73
C SER A 122 -8.40 3.20 13.49
N LEU A 123 -7.99 4.39 13.06
CA LEU A 123 -7.03 5.21 13.80
C LEU A 123 -7.51 5.48 15.22
N SER A 124 -8.76 5.91 15.41
CA SER A 124 -9.33 6.16 16.74
C SER A 124 -9.31 4.95 17.67
N ARG A 125 -9.47 3.73 17.12
CA ARG A 125 -9.44 2.48 17.91
C ARG A 125 -8.02 2.02 18.24
N LEU A 126 -7.06 2.28 17.35
CA LEU A 126 -5.69 1.78 17.48
C LEU A 126 -4.79 2.77 18.23
N SER A 127 -5.07 4.08 18.13
CA SER A 127 -4.28 5.16 18.71
C SER A 127 -4.16 5.05 20.23
N GLY A 128 -2.96 5.30 20.75
CA GLY A 128 -2.69 5.39 22.20
C GLY A 128 -2.70 4.05 22.95
N THR A 129 -3.19 2.97 22.33
CA THR A 129 -3.23 1.63 22.95
C THR A 129 -2.40 0.61 22.18
N LEU A 130 -2.41 0.66 20.87
CA LEU A 130 -1.74 -0.33 20.01
C LEU A 130 -0.67 0.29 19.11
N ILE A 131 -0.82 1.55 18.68
CA ILE A 131 0.11 2.22 17.77
C ILE A 131 0.46 3.63 18.29
N ASP A 132 1.69 4.06 18.06
CA ASP A 132 2.19 5.40 18.40
C ASP A 132 2.05 6.37 17.21
N GLY A 133 2.02 5.85 15.99
CA GLY A 133 1.84 6.60 14.75
C GLY A 133 1.34 5.69 13.64
N ALA A 134 0.91 6.26 12.54
CA ALA A 134 0.35 5.49 11.43
C ALA A 134 0.84 5.96 10.06
N ILE A 135 0.97 5.01 9.14
CA ILE A 135 1.05 5.23 7.69
C ILE A 135 -0.27 4.77 7.10
N VAL A 136 -0.96 5.64 6.38
CA VAL A 136 -2.25 5.32 5.74
C VAL A 136 -2.06 5.35 4.23
N VAL A 137 -2.30 4.23 3.59
CA VAL A 137 -2.14 4.08 2.14
C VAL A 137 -3.46 4.44 1.46
N THR A 138 -3.40 5.34 0.51
CA THR A 138 -4.53 5.82 -0.30
C THR A 138 -5.77 6.22 0.54
N PRO A 139 -5.62 7.07 1.59
CA PRO A 139 -6.77 7.45 2.40
C PRO A 139 -7.81 8.20 1.57
N SER A 140 -9.08 7.89 1.84
CA SER A 140 -10.23 8.53 1.18
C SER A 140 -10.65 9.86 1.82
N GLU A 141 -10.15 10.15 3.03
CA GLU A 141 -10.45 11.37 3.79
C GLU A 141 -9.15 12.01 4.31
N ALA A 142 -9.19 13.32 4.58
CA ALA A 142 -8.10 14.02 5.23
C ALA A 142 -7.89 13.53 6.68
N MET A 143 -6.62 13.28 7.05
CA MET A 143 -6.23 12.73 8.36
C MET A 143 -5.89 13.80 9.40
N SER A 144 -6.18 15.08 9.16
CA SER A 144 -5.81 16.24 9.98
C SER A 144 -6.32 16.21 11.43
N ALA A 145 -7.34 15.41 11.73
CA ALA A 145 -7.91 15.26 13.08
C ALA A 145 -7.39 14.05 13.86
N ALA A 146 -6.33 13.39 13.38
CA ALA A 146 -5.75 12.24 14.08
C ALA A 146 -5.08 12.67 15.39
N SER A 147 -5.24 11.88 16.46
CA SER A 147 -4.64 12.13 17.78
C SER A 147 -3.18 11.67 17.88
N ILE A 148 -2.66 11.05 16.84
CA ILE A 148 -1.27 10.56 16.71
C ILE A 148 -0.68 11.05 15.39
N PRO A 149 0.65 11.08 15.24
CA PRO A 149 1.30 11.36 13.96
C PRO A 149 0.82 10.41 12.86
N VAL A 150 0.47 10.97 11.70
CA VAL A 150 0.02 10.22 10.52
C VAL A 150 0.73 10.72 9.28
N VAL A 151 1.22 9.81 8.46
CA VAL A 151 1.72 10.07 7.10
C VAL A 151 0.82 9.33 6.11
N ALA A 152 0.33 10.04 5.09
CA ALA A 152 -0.45 9.44 4.01
C ALA A 152 0.43 9.13 2.79
N ILE A 153 0.21 7.98 2.17
CA ILE A 153 0.79 7.65 0.87
C ILE A 153 -0.30 7.72 -0.18
N ASP A 154 -0.08 8.51 -1.22
CA ASP A 154 -0.98 8.72 -2.38
C ASP A 154 -2.43 9.02 -1.96
N PRO A 155 -2.68 10.07 -1.14
CA PRO A 155 -4.01 10.39 -0.63
C PRO A 155 -4.97 10.80 -1.75
N HIS A 156 -6.20 10.33 -1.68
CA HIS A 156 -7.25 10.65 -2.65
C HIS A 156 -7.68 12.12 -2.61
N THR A 157 -7.42 12.80 -1.50
CA THR A 157 -7.75 14.22 -1.29
C THR A 157 -6.63 15.18 -1.70
N GLY A 158 -5.53 14.64 -2.25
CA GLY A 158 -4.32 15.42 -2.50
C GLY A 158 -3.49 15.67 -1.23
N PRO A 159 -2.40 16.45 -1.32
CA PRO A 159 -1.40 16.59 -0.25
C PRO A 159 -1.81 17.52 0.90
N GLU A 160 -3.01 18.07 0.91
CA GLU A 160 -3.41 19.10 1.87
C GLU A 160 -3.78 18.53 3.24
N GLY A 161 -3.32 19.19 4.30
CA GLY A 161 -3.78 18.99 5.68
C GLY A 161 -3.10 17.89 6.49
N HIS A 162 -2.09 17.18 5.94
CA HIS A 162 -1.29 16.17 6.66
C HIS A 162 0.02 15.85 5.92
N ALA A 163 0.97 15.21 6.60
CA ALA A 163 2.21 14.78 5.97
C ALA A 163 1.94 13.72 4.89
N THR A 164 2.46 13.93 3.68
CA THR A 164 2.15 13.10 2.51
C THR A 164 3.39 12.70 1.73
N VAL A 165 3.32 11.50 1.15
CA VAL A 165 4.26 11.02 0.15
C VAL A 165 3.48 10.56 -1.07
N ASP A 166 3.81 11.07 -2.26
CA ASP A 166 3.14 10.68 -3.50
C ASP A 166 4.12 10.54 -4.68
N THR A 167 3.57 10.13 -5.82
CA THR A 167 4.30 10.05 -7.10
C THR A 167 3.78 11.14 -8.05
N ASP A 168 4.63 11.60 -8.96
CA ASP A 168 4.21 12.48 -10.05
C ASP A 168 3.37 11.71 -11.08
N ASN A 169 2.08 11.56 -10.77
CA ASN A 169 1.11 10.84 -11.60
C ASN A 169 0.91 11.48 -12.98
N VAL A 170 0.96 12.83 -13.08
CA VAL A 170 0.79 13.54 -14.36
C VAL A 170 1.98 13.27 -15.27
N ALA A 171 3.19 13.44 -14.76
CA ALA A 171 4.40 13.20 -15.55
C ALA A 171 4.51 11.73 -15.98
N GLY A 172 4.25 10.79 -15.08
CA GLY A 172 4.29 9.36 -15.41
C GLY A 172 3.29 8.97 -16.49
N ALA A 173 2.05 9.46 -16.39
CA ALA A 173 1.03 9.20 -17.42
C ALA A 173 1.38 9.84 -18.76
N ARG A 174 1.96 11.04 -18.74
CA ARG A 174 2.47 11.70 -19.94
C ARG A 174 3.56 10.87 -20.59
N ASP A 175 4.56 10.42 -19.84
CA ASP A 175 5.65 9.57 -20.34
C ASP A 175 5.11 8.28 -21.00
N ALA A 176 4.07 7.66 -20.43
CA ALA A 176 3.42 6.48 -20.99
C ALA A 176 2.77 6.75 -22.35
N VAL A 177 2.02 7.87 -22.45
CA VAL A 177 1.31 8.22 -23.68
C VAL A 177 2.27 8.75 -24.74
N GLU A 178 3.27 9.53 -24.38
CA GLU A 178 4.34 10.00 -25.30
C GLU A 178 5.12 8.82 -25.89
N HIS A 179 5.36 7.75 -25.10
CA HIS A 179 5.94 6.51 -25.63
C HIS A 179 5.06 5.90 -26.73
N LEU A 180 3.75 5.79 -26.51
CA LEU A 180 2.81 5.27 -27.53
C LEU A 180 2.75 6.17 -28.77
N LEU A 181 2.72 7.48 -28.59
CA LEU A 181 2.77 8.46 -29.67
C LEU A 181 4.08 8.34 -30.47
N GLY A 182 5.21 8.16 -29.78
CA GLY A 182 6.53 7.95 -30.41
C GLY A 182 6.60 6.66 -31.22
N LEU A 183 5.76 5.67 -30.93
CA LEU A 183 5.58 4.44 -31.70
C LEU A 183 4.59 4.62 -32.88
N GLY A 184 4.05 5.82 -33.09
CA GLY A 184 3.13 6.15 -34.19
C GLY A 184 1.65 5.87 -33.89
N HIS A 185 1.28 5.52 -32.68
CA HIS A 185 -0.12 5.37 -32.30
C HIS A 185 -0.79 6.74 -32.19
N THR A 186 -1.87 6.96 -32.93
CA THR A 186 -2.68 8.19 -32.87
C THR A 186 -4.05 7.96 -32.27
N ARG A 187 -4.49 6.70 -32.20
CA ARG A 187 -5.76 6.29 -31.61
C ARG A 187 -5.49 5.45 -30.36
N ILE A 188 -5.37 6.15 -29.23
CA ILE A 188 -4.98 5.60 -27.93
C ILE A 188 -6.19 5.65 -26.99
N ALA A 189 -6.60 4.54 -26.42
CA ALA A 189 -7.62 4.51 -25.39
C ALA A 189 -7.01 4.68 -23.99
N HIS A 190 -7.81 5.20 -23.05
CA HIS A 190 -7.47 5.26 -21.64
C HIS A 190 -8.49 4.47 -20.81
N VAL A 191 -8.00 3.41 -20.14
CA VAL A 191 -8.78 2.69 -19.12
C VAL A 191 -8.46 3.31 -17.77
N GLN A 192 -9.39 4.14 -17.30
CA GLN A 192 -9.24 4.97 -16.10
C GLN A 192 -9.31 4.13 -14.81
N GLY A 193 -8.75 4.66 -13.73
CA GLY A 193 -9.05 4.23 -12.36
C GLY A 193 -10.42 4.74 -11.89
N ARG A 194 -10.65 4.69 -10.59
CA ARG A 194 -11.86 5.25 -9.97
C ARG A 194 -11.85 6.77 -10.09
N GLY A 195 -12.94 7.33 -10.56
CA GLY A 195 -13.06 8.78 -10.83
C GLY A 195 -13.05 9.66 -9.57
N ASP A 196 -13.29 9.10 -8.38
CA ASP A 196 -13.22 9.80 -7.10
C ASP A 196 -11.79 9.89 -6.53
N LEU A 197 -10.79 9.26 -7.16
CA LEU A 197 -9.41 9.22 -6.70
C LEU A 197 -8.54 10.24 -7.42
N ALA A 198 -7.77 11.02 -6.67
CA ALA A 198 -6.85 12.01 -7.23
C ALA A 198 -5.84 11.39 -8.20
N SER A 199 -5.28 10.22 -7.90
CA SER A 199 -4.35 9.51 -8.78
C SER A 199 -4.95 9.22 -10.15
N SER A 200 -6.21 8.78 -10.21
CA SER A 200 -6.93 8.53 -11.46
C SER A 200 -7.09 9.81 -12.30
N GLN A 201 -7.52 10.88 -11.67
CA GLN A 201 -7.71 12.19 -12.32
C GLN A 201 -6.39 12.77 -12.82
N LEU A 202 -5.31 12.63 -12.05
CA LEU A 202 -3.97 13.09 -12.43
C LEU A 202 -3.38 12.27 -13.59
N ARG A 203 -3.60 10.95 -13.62
CA ARG A 203 -3.18 10.10 -14.75
C ARG A 203 -3.97 10.41 -16.01
N GLU A 204 -5.27 10.67 -15.89
CA GLU A 204 -6.08 11.17 -17.01
C GLU A 204 -5.60 12.53 -17.51
N THR A 205 -5.23 13.46 -16.61
CA THR A 205 -4.65 14.75 -16.99
C THR A 205 -3.39 14.55 -17.83
N GLY A 206 -2.47 13.69 -17.40
CA GLY A 206 -1.25 13.39 -18.16
C GLY A 206 -1.53 12.77 -19.53
N TYR A 207 -2.52 11.88 -19.64
CA TYR A 207 -2.99 11.32 -20.91
C TYR A 207 -3.50 12.40 -21.85
N ARG A 208 -4.38 13.28 -21.36
CA ARG A 208 -4.97 14.37 -22.15
C ARG A 208 -3.91 15.40 -22.59
N ASP A 209 -3.00 15.75 -21.70
CA ASP A 209 -1.89 16.68 -21.97
C ASP A 209 -0.97 16.15 -23.07
N ALA A 210 -0.61 14.87 -23.05
CA ALA A 210 0.24 14.26 -24.06
C ALA A 210 -0.43 14.25 -25.45
N LEU A 211 -1.72 13.90 -25.54
CA LEU A 211 -2.48 13.96 -26.79
C LEU A 211 -2.60 15.38 -27.31
N ALA A 212 -2.91 16.35 -26.45
CA ALA A 212 -3.01 17.75 -26.81
C ALA A 212 -1.68 18.31 -27.34
N ALA A 213 -0.55 17.96 -26.69
CA ALA A 213 0.79 18.34 -27.15
C ALA A 213 1.14 17.79 -28.54
N ALA A 214 0.61 16.61 -28.87
CA ALA A 214 0.73 15.99 -30.20
C ALA A 214 -0.31 16.52 -31.24
N GLY A 215 -1.17 17.45 -30.86
CA GLY A 215 -2.25 17.97 -31.73
C GLY A 215 -3.39 16.98 -31.99
N ILE A 216 -3.53 15.96 -31.14
CA ILE A 216 -4.57 14.94 -31.25
C ILE A 216 -5.73 15.26 -30.32
N ALA A 217 -6.94 15.39 -30.88
CA ALA A 217 -8.14 15.57 -30.06
C ALA A 217 -8.51 14.30 -29.32
N VAL A 218 -8.88 14.44 -28.05
CA VAL A 218 -9.36 13.32 -27.24
C VAL A 218 -10.71 12.83 -27.77
N ASP A 219 -10.82 11.55 -28.09
CA ASP A 219 -12.08 10.89 -28.36
C ASP A 219 -12.64 10.33 -27.06
N GLU A 220 -13.68 10.98 -26.52
CA GLU A 220 -14.29 10.61 -25.23
C GLU A 220 -14.88 9.16 -25.25
N ARG A 221 -15.09 8.59 -26.43
CA ARG A 221 -15.49 7.17 -26.55
C ARG A 221 -14.37 6.21 -26.14
N LEU A 222 -13.12 6.68 -26.16
CA LEU A 222 -11.94 5.89 -25.82
C LEU A 222 -11.52 6.03 -24.35
N VAL A 223 -12.20 6.86 -23.55
CA VAL A 223 -11.92 7.08 -22.12
C VAL A 223 -13.00 6.35 -21.33
N ARG A 224 -12.63 5.31 -20.58
CA ARG A 224 -13.56 4.42 -19.89
C ARG A 224 -13.06 4.04 -18.49
N ALA A 225 -13.97 3.99 -17.52
CA ALA A 225 -13.66 3.66 -16.14
C ALA A 225 -13.51 2.14 -15.94
N GLY A 226 -12.30 1.69 -15.64
CA GLY A 226 -11.96 0.34 -15.22
C GLY A 226 -11.86 0.17 -13.70
N ASP A 227 -11.88 1.30 -12.96
CA ASP A 227 -11.89 1.39 -11.49
C ASP A 227 -10.72 0.68 -10.79
N TYR A 228 -9.58 0.55 -11.47
CA TYR A 228 -8.40 -0.18 -11.01
C TYR A 228 -8.62 -1.70 -10.82
N GLN A 229 -9.72 -2.24 -11.34
CA GLN A 229 -10.10 -3.64 -11.19
C GLN A 229 -9.90 -4.40 -12.51
N GLU A 230 -9.28 -5.57 -12.43
CA GLU A 230 -8.93 -6.40 -13.58
C GLU A 230 -10.16 -6.81 -14.38
N GLU A 231 -11.18 -7.40 -13.73
CA GLU A 231 -12.39 -7.90 -14.38
C GLU A 231 -13.18 -6.78 -15.05
N ARG A 232 -13.30 -5.62 -14.36
CA ARG A 232 -13.99 -4.47 -14.92
C ARG A 232 -13.24 -3.87 -16.08
N SER A 233 -11.92 -3.80 -15.99
CA SER A 233 -11.06 -3.32 -17.07
C SER A 233 -11.09 -4.26 -18.27
N ALA A 234 -11.18 -5.57 -18.06
CA ALA A 234 -11.36 -6.54 -19.14
C ALA A 234 -12.69 -6.34 -19.89
N ALA A 235 -13.80 -6.14 -19.15
CA ALA A 235 -15.10 -5.86 -19.77
C ALA A 235 -15.08 -4.56 -20.58
N VAL A 236 -14.54 -3.49 -20.02
CA VAL A 236 -14.41 -2.18 -20.67
C VAL A 236 -13.48 -2.27 -21.89
N ALA A 237 -12.37 -2.99 -21.80
CA ALA A 237 -11.45 -3.20 -22.91
C ALA A 237 -12.10 -3.99 -24.05
N HIS A 238 -12.88 -5.02 -23.72
CA HIS A 238 -13.65 -5.77 -24.75
C HIS A 238 -14.53 -4.83 -25.56
N ASP A 239 -15.28 -3.92 -24.91
CA ASP A 239 -16.13 -2.94 -25.60
C ASP A 239 -15.31 -1.98 -26.48
N LEU A 240 -14.17 -1.49 -25.97
CA LEU A 240 -13.26 -0.62 -26.73
C LEU A 240 -12.66 -1.32 -27.95
N LEU A 241 -12.25 -2.59 -27.80
CA LEU A 241 -11.55 -3.36 -28.83
C LEU A 241 -12.50 -3.93 -29.91
N THR A 242 -13.81 -3.92 -29.67
CA THR A 242 -14.84 -4.32 -30.65
C THR A 242 -15.43 -3.13 -31.41
N LEU A 243 -15.01 -1.90 -31.13
CA LEU A 243 -15.40 -0.75 -31.96
C LEU A 243 -14.97 -0.95 -33.43
N PRO A 244 -15.75 -0.47 -34.41
CA PRO A 244 -15.36 -0.52 -35.84
C PRO A 244 -14.03 0.18 -36.09
N ASP A 245 -13.80 1.28 -35.37
CA ASP A 245 -12.59 2.10 -35.40
C ASP A 245 -11.84 1.94 -34.05
N ARG A 246 -11.50 0.67 -33.71
CA ARG A 246 -10.90 0.35 -32.43
C ARG A 246 -9.56 1.07 -32.18
N PRO A 247 -9.17 1.31 -30.91
CA PRO A 247 -7.84 1.84 -30.60
C PRO A 247 -6.74 0.85 -31.00
N THR A 248 -5.57 1.40 -31.36
CA THR A 248 -4.36 0.61 -31.64
C THR A 248 -3.44 0.50 -30.44
N ALA A 249 -3.69 1.31 -29.41
CA ALA A 249 -2.99 1.26 -28.14
C ALA A 249 -3.93 1.59 -26.97
N VAL A 250 -3.59 1.08 -25.78
CA VAL A 250 -4.29 1.37 -24.54
C VAL A 250 -3.28 1.79 -23.47
N PHE A 251 -3.53 2.93 -22.84
CA PHE A 251 -2.95 3.31 -21.56
C PHE A 251 -3.94 2.95 -20.46
N ALA A 252 -3.58 1.99 -19.63
CA ALA A 252 -4.35 1.60 -18.44
C ALA A 252 -3.82 2.31 -17.20
N ALA A 253 -4.74 2.77 -16.36
CA ALA A 253 -4.40 3.60 -15.20
C ALA A 253 -3.58 2.87 -14.12
N ASN A 254 -3.57 1.52 -14.12
CA ASN A 254 -2.66 0.70 -13.33
C ASN A 254 -2.39 -0.66 -14.00
N ASP A 255 -1.48 -1.45 -13.43
CA ASP A 255 -1.10 -2.75 -14.01
C ASP A 255 -2.23 -3.79 -13.93
N SER A 256 -3.04 -3.78 -12.87
CA SER A 256 -4.22 -4.66 -12.79
C SER A 256 -5.21 -4.37 -13.91
N SER A 257 -5.46 -3.10 -14.22
CA SER A 257 -6.28 -2.71 -15.37
C SER A 257 -5.64 -3.12 -16.69
N ALA A 258 -4.31 -2.97 -16.81
CA ALA A 258 -3.58 -3.38 -18.03
C ALA A 258 -3.65 -4.90 -18.23
N ILE A 259 -3.56 -5.69 -17.17
CA ILE A 259 -3.75 -7.17 -17.23
C ILE A 259 -5.16 -7.50 -17.72
N GLY A 260 -6.18 -6.80 -17.23
CA GLY A 260 -7.54 -6.93 -17.74
C GLY A 260 -7.64 -6.63 -19.25
N VAL A 261 -6.93 -5.60 -19.74
CA VAL A 261 -6.84 -5.29 -21.17
C VAL A 261 -6.17 -6.43 -21.95
N LEU A 262 -5.08 -7.01 -21.43
CA LEU A 262 -4.41 -8.17 -22.06
C LEU A 262 -5.35 -9.37 -22.17
N HIS A 263 -6.13 -9.68 -21.12
CA HIS A 263 -7.12 -10.76 -21.16
C HIS A 263 -8.24 -10.50 -22.17
N ALA A 264 -8.72 -9.27 -22.30
CA ALA A 264 -9.71 -8.93 -23.32
C ALA A 264 -9.14 -9.05 -24.74
N ALA A 265 -7.90 -8.65 -24.97
CA ALA A 265 -7.23 -8.80 -26.24
C ALA A 265 -7.07 -10.28 -26.62
N GLU A 266 -6.62 -11.12 -25.70
CA GLU A 266 -6.50 -12.57 -25.90
C GLU A 266 -7.85 -13.21 -26.24
N ALA A 267 -8.91 -12.88 -25.50
CA ALA A 267 -10.27 -13.39 -25.75
C ALA A 267 -10.81 -13.00 -27.13
N LEU A 268 -10.38 -11.87 -27.69
CA LEU A 268 -10.72 -11.41 -29.05
C LEU A 268 -9.76 -11.91 -30.12
N GLY A 269 -8.74 -12.69 -29.77
CA GLY A 269 -7.71 -13.17 -30.70
C GLY A 269 -6.76 -12.08 -31.20
N LEU A 270 -6.67 -10.95 -30.50
CA LEU A 270 -5.74 -9.86 -30.79
C LEU A 270 -4.37 -10.17 -30.19
N ARG A 271 -3.33 -10.01 -30.99
CA ARG A 271 -1.96 -10.21 -30.52
C ARG A 271 -1.44 -8.90 -29.90
N VAL A 272 -0.86 -9.02 -28.71
CA VAL A 272 -0.11 -7.95 -28.07
C VAL A 272 1.38 -8.33 -28.20
N PRO A 273 2.23 -7.48 -28.78
CA PRO A 273 1.98 -6.07 -29.15
C PRO A 273 1.54 -5.85 -30.59
N GLU A 274 1.47 -6.89 -31.48
CA GLU A 274 1.36 -6.72 -32.93
C GLU A 274 0.04 -6.07 -33.39
N ASP A 275 -1.07 -6.37 -32.75
CA ASP A 275 -2.40 -5.86 -33.09
C ASP A 275 -2.89 -4.79 -32.08
N LEU A 276 -2.28 -4.72 -30.89
CA LEU A 276 -2.59 -3.79 -29.82
C LEU A 276 -1.37 -3.56 -28.93
N SER A 277 -0.98 -2.31 -28.72
CA SER A 277 -0.01 -1.94 -27.69
C SER A 277 -0.70 -1.64 -26.35
N VAL A 278 -0.11 -2.09 -25.23
CA VAL A 278 -0.66 -1.88 -23.89
C VAL A 278 0.41 -1.34 -22.95
N VAL A 279 0.09 -0.27 -22.24
CA VAL A 279 0.95 0.32 -21.19
C VAL A 279 0.16 0.38 -19.89
N GLY A 280 0.78 -0.05 -18.79
CA GLY A 280 0.25 0.01 -17.43
C GLY A 280 0.87 1.13 -16.59
N PHE A 281 0.63 1.05 -15.29
CA PHE A 281 1.18 1.95 -14.28
C PHE A 281 1.35 1.17 -12.97
N ASP A 282 2.37 1.42 -12.18
CA ASP A 282 2.79 0.92 -10.86
C ASP A 282 4.07 0.07 -10.91
N ASP A 283 4.25 -0.78 -11.92
CA ASP A 283 5.32 -1.79 -12.04
C ASP A 283 5.29 -2.81 -10.89
N VAL A 284 4.10 -3.32 -10.61
CA VAL A 284 3.95 -4.43 -9.66
C VAL A 284 4.59 -5.71 -10.21
N PRO A 285 5.00 -6.69 -9.36
CA PRO A 285 5.69 -7.91 -9.81
C PRO A 285 4.99 -8.64 -10.96
N GLN A 286 3.66 -8.63 -10.98
CA GLN A 286 2.85 -9.26 -12.03
C GLN A 286 3.12 -8.69 -13.42
N ALA A 287 3.42 -7.39 -13.55
CA ALA A 287 3.71 -6.74 -14.81
C ALA A 287 4.88 -7.40 -15.58
N SER A 288 5.85 -7.94 -14.86
CA SER A 288 7.00 -8.62 -15.45
C SER A 288 6.71 -10.06 -15.86
N THR A 289 5.64 -10.67 -15.39
CA THR A 289 5.29 -12.09 -15.58
C THR A 289 4.10 -12.29 -16.52
N THR A 290 3.45 -11.22 -16.99
CA THR A 290 2.43 -11.30 -18.05
C THR A 290 3.03 -11.84 -19.37
N THR A 291 2.16 -12.27 -20.26
CA THR A 291 2.53 -12.67 -21.63
C THR A 291 1.75 -11.83 -22.63
N PRO A 292 2.42 -10.88 -23.31
CA PRO A 292 3.83 -10.46 -23.14
C PRO A 292 4.10 -9.71 -21.84
N PRO A 293 5.38 -9.60 -21.39
CA PRO A 293 5.75 -8.74 -20.26
C PRO A 293 5.32 -7.29 -20.48
N LEU A 294 4.64 -6.71 -19.48
CA LEU A 294 3.95 -5.42 -19.58
C LEU A 294 4.92 -4.23 -19.49
N THR A 295 4.87 -3.36 -20.51
CA THR A 295 5.40 -1.99 -20.45
C THR A 295 4.57 -1.19 -19.45
N THR A 296 5.21 -0.54 -18.48
CA THR A 296 4.50 0.13 -17.41
C THR A 296 5.29 1.31 -16.86
N VAL A 297 4.61 2.27 -16.24
CA VAL A 297 5.23 3.35 -15.48
C VAL A 297 5.56 2.82 -14.08
N ALA A 298 6.85 2.65 -13.81
CA ALA A 298 7.32 2.19 -12.51
C ALA A 298 7.23 3.30 -11.47
N GLN A 299 6.41 3.11 -10.46
CA GLN A 299 6.43 3.91 -9.25
C GLN A 299 7.55 3.40 -8.33
N PRO A 300 8.28 4.28 -7.63
CA PRO A 300 9.29 3.87 -6.66
C PRO A 300 8.63 3.44 -5.34
N LEU A 301 7.82 2.36 -5.37
CA LEU A 301 6.94 1.95 -4.26
C LEU A 301 7.70 1.69 -2.96
N ALA A 302 8.88 1.06 -3.04
CA ALA A 302 9.72 0.84 -1.87
C ALA A 302 10.21 2.17 -1.28
N ASP A 303 10.61 3.14 -2.11
CA ASP A 303 11.09 4.44 -1.67
C ASP A 303 9.95 5.33 -1.12
N LEU A 304 8.73 5.20 -1.67
CA LEU A 304 7.53 5.84 -1.11
C LEU A 304 7.29 5.34 0.33
N GLY A 305 7.34 4.03 0.53
CA GLY A 305 7.22 3.42 1.84
C GLY A 305 8.32 3.87 2.81
N ALA A 306 9.58 3.87 2.36
CA ALA A 306 10.73 4.31 3.16
C ALA A 306 10.66 5.80 3.53
N SER A 307 10.24 6.65 2.60
CA SER A 307 10.03 8.08 2.83
C SER A 307 8.95 8.32 3.88
N ALA A 308 7.83 7.58 3.80
CA ALA A 308 6.75 7.68 4.78
C ALA A 308 7.23 7.27 6.19
N VAL A 309 8.04 6.21 6.33
CA VAL A 309 8.65 5.83 7.61
C VAL A 309 9.56 6.92 8.13
N THR A 310 10.42 7.47 7.28
CA THR A 310 11.36 8.54 7.67
C THR A 310 10.62 9.76 8.20
N MET A 311 9.59 10.21 7.50
CA MET A 311 8.73 11.33 7.93
C MET A 311 8.03 11.02 9.25
N LEU A 312 7.42 9.84 9.38
CA LEU A 312 6.69 9.45 10.58
C LEU A 312 7.62 9.38 11.81
N LEU A 313 8.81 8.82 11.65
CA LEU A 313 9.80 8.74 12.72
C LEU A 313 10.28 10.12 13.17
N ALA A 314 10.47 11.07 12.25
CA ALA A 314 10.78 12.46 12.59
C ALA A 314 9.65 13.09 13.40
N MET A 315 8.38 12.92 12.96
CA MET A 315 7.21 13.40 13.71
C MET A 315 7.12 12.81 15.11
N LEU A 316 7.37 11.49 15.27
CA LEU A 316 7.35 10.79 16.57
C LEU A 316 8.45 11.26 17.53
N ARG A 317 9.55 11.82 17.00
CA ARG A 317 10.63 12.44 17.79
C ARG A 317 10.43 13.92 18.02
N GLY A 318 9.42 14.54 17.39
CA GLY A 318 9.21 15.99 17.41
C GLY A 318 10.26 16.76 16.59
N GLU A 319 10.87 16.10 15.61
CA GLU A 319 11.84 16.67 14.67
C GLU A 319 11.12 17.32 13.49
N PRO A 320 11.67 18.39 12.90
CA PRO A 320 11.12 18.97 11.68
C PRO A 320 11.10 17.94 10.54
N THR A 321 10.01 17.94 9.77
CA THR A 321 9.89 17.12 8.57
C THR A 321 9.21 17.91 7.47
N SER A 322 9.32 17.47 6.23
CA SER A 322 8.56 18.01 5.12
C SER A 322 7.10 17.66 5.24
N ASP A 323 6.21 18.58 4.84
CA ASP A 323 4.78 18.30 4.80
C ASP A 323 4.39 17.44 3.59
N HIS A 324 5.21 17.49 2.53
CA HIS A 324 4.96 16.73 1.30
C HIS A 324 6.28 16.31 0.64
N VAL A 325 6.34 15.04 0.23
CA VAL A 325 7.43 14.47 -0.57
C VAL A 325 6.84 13.85 -1.82
N ARG A 326 7.29 14.33 -3.00
CA ARG A 326 6.91 13.76 -4.29
C ARG A 326 8.09 13.04 -4.92
N LEU A 327 7.91 11.77 -5.28
CA LEU A 327 8.90 10.97 -5.96
C LEU A 327 8.60 10.86 -7.45
N ARG A 328 9.64 10.72 -8.25
CA ARG A 328 9.52 10.60 -9.70
C ARG A 328 9.29 9.14 -10.10
N SER A 329 8.33 8.90 -10.99
CA SER A 329 8.14 7.63 -11.67
C SER A 329 9.01 7.54 -12.94
N THR A 330 9.17 6.33 -13.49
CA THR A 330 9.93 6.11 -14.72
C THR A 330 9.26 5.07 -15.59
N LEU A 331 9.20 5.30 -16.91
CA LEU A 331 8.67 4.31 -17.83
C LEU A 331 9.63 3.12 -17.97
N ARG A 332 9.11 1.92 -17.75
CA ARG A 332 9.79 0.64 -18.05
C ARG A 332 9.22 0.02 -19.31
N VAL A 333 9.95 0.13 -20.39
CA VAL A 333 9.59 -0.50 -21.67
C VAL A 333 9.91 -1.99 -21.59
N ARG A 334 8.89 -2.82 -21.91
CA ARG A 334 8.97 -4.28 -22.06
C ARG A 334 8.44 -4.70 -23.42
N SER A 335 7.69 -5.79 -23.48
CA SER A 335 7.29 -6.42 -24.75
C SER A 335 5.83 -6.20 -25.13
N SER A 336 5.04 -5.42 -24.40
CA SER A 336 3.63 -5.18 -24.66
C SER A 336 3.35 -4.00 -25.59
N THR A 337 4.39 -3.37 -26.14
CA THR A 337 4.27 -2.23 -27.06
C THR A 337 5.13 -2.44 -28.30
N ALA A 338 4.63 -2.04 -29.47
CA ALA A 338 5.33 -2.06 -30.74
C ALA A 338 4.91 -0.88 -31.63
N PRO A 339 5.62 -0.56 -32.71
CA PRO A 339 5.18 0.47 -33.66
C PRO A 339 3.78 0.21 -34.21
N ALA A 340 3.00 1.29 -34.35
CA ALA A 340 1.66 1.21 -34.93
C ALA A 340 1.73 0.64 -36.33
N ARG A 341 0.80 -0.26 -36.65
CA ARG A 341 0.64 -0.72 -38.04
C ARG A 341 0.05 0.38 -38.91
N ALA A 342 0.61 0.53 -40.10
CA ALA A 342 0.12 1.47 -41.12
C ALA A 342 -1.29 1.09 -41.58
#